data_4007253bca57f3804b73c780b8768f39
#
_entry.id   4007253bca57f3804b73c780b8768f39
#
_cell.length_a   1.000
_cell.length_b   1.000
_cell.length_c   1.000
_cell.angle_alpha   90.00
_cell.angle_beta   90.00
_cell.angle_gamma   90.00
#
_symmetry.space_group_name_H-M   'P 1'
#
loop_
_entity.id
_entity.type
_entity.pdbx_description
1 polymer ?
#
loop_
_entity_poly.entity_id
_entity_poly.type
_entity_poly.pdbx_seq_one_letter_code
_entity_poly.pdbx_strand_id
1 'polypeptide(L)'
;KSNAEAKKYGMKNVLIMIDGQGNLAVNDEAERNETVEKHKKWVDAAAAMGCHAIRVNLNGSTVPEEWIKNSVDGLTKLATYAKTKNINILVENHGGLSSNGELHAEVMKTVNMDNCGSLPDFGNFCIERKPDSWDCLKEYDKYKGVKELMPYAKAVSAKSNNFDADGYDTGIDYVQMLKIVKEAGYTGFIGVEFEGSEISEEAGIIATRDLLLKAAKEIE
;
A
#
# COMPACT_ATOMS: atom_id res chain seq x y z
N LYS A 1 19.38 12.38 11.41
CA LYS A 1 18.38 13.41 11.86
C LYS A 1 17.01 12.77 12.16
N SER A 2 16.38 12.03 11.21
CA SER A 2 15.04 11.43 11.39
C SER A 2 14.89 10.63 12.67
N ASN A 3 15.79 9.68 12.97
CA ASN A 3 15.69 8.84 14.16
C ASN A 3 15.77 9.67 15.46
N ALA A 4 16.58 10.73 15.49
CA ALA A 4 16.68 11.60 16.65
C ALA A 4 15.39 12.39 16.89
N GLU A 5 14.78 12.90 15.82
CA GLU A 5 13.50 13.61 15.91
C GLU A 5 12.35 12.66 16.29
N ALA A 6 12.25 11.48 15.67
CA ALA A 6 11.25 10.47 16.03
C ALA A 6 11.35 10.12 17.53
N LYS A 7 12.56 9.85 18.01
CA LYS A 7 12.81 9.54 19.43
C LYS A 7 12.41 10.68 20.35
N LYS A 8 12.70 11.95 19.98
CA LYS A 8 12.36 13.13 20.76
C LYS A 8 10.85 13.25 21.06
N TYR A 9 10.02 12.83 20.08
CA TYR A 9 8.57 12.88 20.18
C TYR A 9 7.93 11.53 20.51
N GLY A 10 8.70 10.51 20.88
CA GLY A 10 8.18 9.17 21.17
C GLY A 10 7.58 8.45 19.97
N MET A 11 7.92 8.89 18.74
CA MET A 11 7.42 8.30 17.50
C MET A 11 8.30 7.13 17.02
N LYS A 12 7.72 6.26 16.21
CA LYS A 12 8.40 5.17 15.51
C LYS A 12 8.38 5.42 14.01
N ASN A 13 9.51 5.19 13.35
CA ASN A 13 9.54 5.08 11.90
C ASN A 13 8.96 3.71 11.52
N VAL A 14 7.86 3.69 10.76
CA VAL A 14 7.15 2.44 10.46
C VAL A 14 7.62 1.86 9.13
N LEU A 15 7.54 2.63 8.06
CA LEU A 15 7.96 2.23 6.72
C LEU A 15 8.40 3.42 5.88
N ILE A 16 9.04 3.16 4.74
CA ILE A 16 9.30 4.15 3.69
C ILE A 16 8.46 3.80 2.48
N MET A 17 7.71 4.77 1.94
CA MET A 17 6.99 4.64 0.67
C MET A 17 7.89 5.10 -0.48
N ILE A 18 7.98 4.27 -1.53
CA ILE A 18 8.93 4.51 -2.62
C ILE A 18 8.20 4.70 -3.93
N ASP A 19 8.46 5.85 -4.57
CA ASP A 19 7.97 6.21 -5.87
C ASP A 19 9.12 6.59 -6.81
N GLY A 20 8.86 6.51 -8.13
CA GLY A 20 9.80 7.01 -9.14
C GLY A 20 11.13 6.25 -9.27
N GLN A 21 11.20 5.00 -8.80
CA GLN A 21 12.43 4.18 -8.89
C GLN A 21 12.38 3.14 -10.03
N GLY A 22 11.42 3.24 -10.94
CA GLY A 22 11.16 2.28 -12.01
C GLY A 22 10.01 1.33 -11.68
N ASN A 23 9.76 0.39 -12.57
CA ASN A 23 8.60 -0.49 -12.54
C ASN A 23 9.02 -1.95 -12.34
N LEU A 24 8.54 -2.58 -11.27
CA LEU A 24 8.93 -3.95 -10.89
C LEU A 24 8.24 -5.05 -11.73
N ALA A 25 7.20 -4.71 -12.51
CA ALA A 25 6.43 -5.67 -13.30
C ALA A 25 6.52 -5.44 -14.82
N VAL A 26 7.57 -4.78 -15.30
CA VAL A 26 7.82 -4.59 -16.74
C VAL A 26 8.25 -5.88 -17.42
N ASN A 27 7.97 -5.97 -18.73
CA ASN A 27 8.32 -7.15 -19.53
C ASN A 27 9.82 -7.30 -19.76
N ASP A 28 10.54 -6.19 -19.90
CA ASP A 28 11.98 -6.21 -20.07
C ASP A 28 12.68 -6.65 -18.76
N GLU A 29 13.39 -7.77 -18.80
CA GLU A 29 14.06 -8.31 -17.63
C GLU A 29 15.25 -7.45 -17.19
N ALA A 30 15.97 -6.82 -18.12
CA ALA A 30 17.10 -5.97 -17.76
C ALA A 30 16.62 -4.72 -17.03
N GLU A 31 15.56 -4.07 -17.52
CA GLU A 31 14.91 -2.94 -16.85
C GLU A 31 14.37 -3.34 -15.47
N ARG A 32 13.71 -4.51 -15.37
CA ARG A 32 13.20 -5.03 -14.10
C ARG A 32 14.34 -5.27 -13.08
N ASN A 33 15.45 -5.85 -13.52
CA ASN A 33 16.63 -6.06 -12.68
C ASN A 33 17.25 -4.74 -12.23
N GLU A 34 17.38 -3.74 -13.12
CA GLU A 34 17.84 -2.39 -12.77
C GLU A 34 16.92 -1.75 -11.72
N THR A 35 15.62 -1.92 -11.89
CA THR A 35 14.62 -1.43 -10.91
C THR A 35 14.83 -2.07 -9.54
N VAL A 36 15.06 -3.39 -9.48
CA VAL A 36 15.40 -4.06 -8.21
C VAL A 36 16.65 -3.44 -7.57
N GLU A 37 17.71 -3.21 -8.35
CA GLU A 37 18.94 -2.57 -7.82
C GLU A 37 18.66 -1.17 -7.28
N LYS A 38 17.84 -0.36 -7.96
CA LYS A 38 17.46 0.98 -7.50
C LYS A 38 16.69 0.97 -6.18
N HIS A 39 15.95 -0.09 -5.89
CA HIS A 39 15.21 -0.23 -4.63
C HIS A 39 16.07 -0.65 -3.43
N LYS A 40 17.22 -1.31 -3.65
CA LYS A 40 18.08 -1.82 -2.57
C LYS A 40 18.56 -0.72 -1.62
N LYS A 41 18.90 0.48 -2.14
CA LYS A 41 19.29 1.63 -1.30
C LYS A 41 18.19 2.04 -0.31
N TRP A 42 16.93 1.87 -0.67
CA TRP A 42 15.80 2.19 0.18
C TRP A 42 15.56 1.12 1.24
N VAL A 43 15.84 -0.14 0.91
CA VAL A 43 15.89 -1.22 1.91
C VAL A 43 16.94 -0.91 2.97
N ASP A 44 18.14 -0.50 2.54
CA ASP A 44 19.21 -0.12 3.47
C ASP A 44 18.85 1.13 4.30
N ALA A 45 18.19 2.11 3.69
CA ALA A 45 17.71 3.30 4.39
C ALA A 45 16.64 2.94 5.43
N ALA A 46 15.68 2.09 5.08
CA ALA A 46 14.65 1.61 5.99
C ALA A 46 15.25 0.87 7.20
N ALA A 47 16.22 0.00 6.97
CA ALA A 47 16.94 -0.69 8.02
C ALA A 47 17.68 0.31 8.95
N ALA A 48 18.37 1.29 8.38
CA ALA A 48 19.07 2.33 9.14
C ALA A 48 18.13 3.25 9.95
N MET A 49 16.90 3.42 9.47
CA MET A 49 15.85 4.20 10.16
C MET A 49 15.08 3.40 11.20
N GLY A 50 15.27 2.07 11.26
CA GLY A 50 14.53 1.20 12.16
C GLY A 50 13.08 0.92 11.69
N CYS A 51 12.80 1.12 10.40
CA CYS A 51 11.54 0.73 9.78
C CYS A 51 11.43 -0.79 9.70
N HIS A 52 10.19 -1.30 9.63
CA HIS A 52 9.98 -2.73 9.40
C HIS A 52 9.81 -3.08 7.92
N ALA A 53 9.60 -2.08 7.05
CA ALA A 53 9.27 -2.31 5.64
C ALA A 53 9.64 -1.13 4.74
N ILE A 54 9.65 -1.42 3.44
CA ILE A 54 9.44 -0.44 2.38
C ILE A 54 8.17 -0.80 1.61
N ARG A 55 7.43 0.22 1.13
CA ARG A 55 6.34 0.05 0.18
C ARG A 55 6.84 0.29 -1.23
N VAL A 56 6.45 -0.57 -2.16
CA VAL A 56 6.74 -0.49 -3.58
C VAL A 56 5.47 -0.57 -4.41
N ASN A 57 5.53 -0.04 -5.64
CA ASN A 57 4.46 -0.13 -6.62
C ASN A 57 4.76 -1.24 -7.64
N LEU A 58 3.72 -1.95 -8.11
CA LEU A 58 3.83 -2.95 -9.17
C LEU A 58 3.24 -2.42 -10.50
N ASN A 59 3.89 -1.41 -11.05
CA ASN A 59 3.60 -0.96 -12.41
C ASN A 59 4.37 -1.80 -13.43
N GLY A 60 3.81 -1.94 -14.65
CA GLY A 60 4.46 -2.69 -15.72
C GLY A 60 3.50 -3.15 -16.80
N SER A 61 3.49 -4.44 -17.15
CA SER A 61 2.58 -5.00 -18.17
C SER A 61 1.11 -4.76 -17.82
N THR A 62 0.29 -4.53 -18.84
CA THR A 62 -1.17 -4.47 -18.74
C THR A 62 -1.84 -5.82 -19.05
N VAL A 63 -1.06 -6.84 -19.42
CA VAL A 63 -1.51 -8.20 -19.64
C VAL A 63 -1.40 -8.98 -18.32
N PRO A 64 -2.51 -9.51 -17.76
CA PRO A 64 -2.52 -10.10 -16.44
C PRO A 64 -1.46 -11.20 -16.20
N GLU A 65 -1.32 -12.15 -17.13
CA GLU A 65 -0.39 -13.26 -16.99
C GLU A 65 1.07 -12.80 -16.99
N GLU A 66 1.39 -11.82 -17.85
CA GLU A 66 2.73 -11.21 -17.89
C GLU A 66 3.00 -10.39 -16.62
N TRP A 67 2.00 -9.60 -16.18
CA TRP A 67 2.11 -8.79 -14.98
C TRP A 67 2.36 -9.67 -13.74
N ILE A 68 1.62 -10.77 -13.56
CA ILE A 68 1.84 -11.72 -12.46
C ILE A 68 3.25 -12.29 -12.53
N LYS A 69 3.65 -12.83 -13.68
CA LYS A 69 4.97 -13.43 -13.86
C LYS A 69 6.11 -12.46 -13.52
N ASN A 70 6.02 -11.24 -14.05
CA ASN A 70 7.06 -10.23 -13.88
C ASN A 70 7.08 -9.67 -12.45
N SER A 71 5.90 -9.48 -11.84
CA SER A 71 5.76 -9.09 -10.43
C SER A 71 6.42 -10.11 -9.51
N VAL A 72 6.14 -11.38 -9.71
CA VAL A 72 6.74 -12.47 -8.93
C VAL A 72 8.26 -12.47 -9.04
N ASP A 73 8.81 -12.31 -10.25
CA ASP A 73 10.26 -12.25 -10.47
C ASP A 73 10.88 -11.04 -9.76
N GLY A 74 10.35 -9.83 -10.01
CA GLY A 74 10.86 -8.59 -9.41
C GLY A 74 10.79 -8.59 -7.88
N LEU A 75 9.64 -8.99 -7.33
CA LEU A 75 9.45 -9.05 -5.87
C LEU A 75 10.31 -10.11 -5.20
N THR A 76 10.45 -11.30 -5.79
CA THR A 76 11.30 -12.36 -5.24
C THR A 76 12.76 -11.91 -5.14
N LYS A 77 13.28 -11.26 -6.19
CA LYS A 77 14.64 -10.71 -6.21
C LYS A 77 14.82 -9.64 -5.12
N LEU A 78 13.88 -8.69 -5.03
CA LEU A 78 13.96 -7.61 -4.05
C LEU A 78 13.77 -8.11 -2.62
N ALA A 79 12.79 -8.99 -2.37
CA ALA A 79 12.53 -9.56 -1.06
C ALA A 79 13.69 -10.45 -0.56
N THR A 80 14.36 -11.14 -1.48
CA THR A 80 15.59 -11.91 -1.15
C THR A 80 16.68 -10.99 -0.60
N TYR A 81 16.93 -9.84 -1.23
CA TYR A 81 17.85 -8.84 -0.69
C TYR A 81 17.37 -8.28 0.65
N ALA A 82 16.10 -7.86 0.70
CA ALA A 82 15.51 -7.23 1.88
C ALA A 82 15.52 -8.15 3.12
N LYS A 83 15.42 -9.46 2.91
CA LYS A 83 15.53 -10.46 3.98
C LYS A 83 16.88 -10.40 4.70
N THR A 84 17.97 -10.09 3.99
CA THR A 84 19.30 -9.93 4.60
C THR A 84 19.40 -8.73 5.54
N LYS A 85 18.45 -7.80 5.45
CA LYS A 85 18.36 -6.58 6.26
C LYS A 85 17.19 -6.62 7.27
N ASN A 86 16.47 -7.72 7.32
CA ASN A 86 15.25 -7.87 8.14
C ASN A 86 14.17 -6.81 7.78
N ILE A 87 14.02 -6.52 6.49
CA ILE A 87 13.03 -5.57 5.95
C ILE A 87 11.98 -6.33 5.14
N ASN A 88 10.72 -5.94 5.31
CA ASN A 88 9.63 -6.44 4.48
C ASN A 88 9.48 -5.59 3.20
N ILE A 89 9.10 -6.25 2.11
CA ILE A 89 8.67 -5.61 0.87
C ILE A 89 7.16 -5.65 0.84
N LEU A 90 6.52 -4.49 0.81
CA LEU A 90 5.06 -4.36 0.79
C LEU A 90 4.61 -3.77 -0.53
N VAL A 91 3.59 -4.38 -1.11
CA VAL A 91 2.96 -3.89 -2.33
C VAL A 91 1.65 -3.22 -1.97
N GLU A 92 1.49 -1.99 -2.43
CA GLU A 92 0.23 -1.26 -2.37
C GLU A 92 -0.61 -1.52 -3.61
N ASN A 93 -1.93 -1.62 -3.47
CA ASN A 93 -2.84 -1.45 -4.59
C ASN A 93 -2.83 0.04 -4.99
N HIS A 94 -2.14 0.37 -6.08
CA HIS A 94 -1.84 1.76 -6.47
C HIS A 94 -2.09 2.02 -7.97
N GLY A 95 -3.25 1.61 -8.45
CA GLY A 95 -3.66 1.75 -9.85
C GLY A 95 -3.24 0.56 -10.74
N GLY A 96 -3.87 0.47 -11.91
CA GLY A 96 -3.64 -0.61 -12.85
C GLY A 96 -3.97 -2.00 -12.29
N LEU A 97 -3.20 -3.02 -12.71
CA LEU A 97 -3.44 -4.39 -12.28
C LEU A 97 -3.18 -4.62 -10.79
N SER A 98 -2.37 -3.79 -10.12
CA SER A 98 -2.19 -3.87 -8.67
C SER A 98 -3.47 -3.54 -7.88
N SER A 99 -4.40 -2.80 -8.50
CA SER A 99 -5.73 -2.49 -7.95
C SER A 99 -6.77 -3.61 -8.16
N ASN A 100 -6.43 -4.67 -8.89
CA ASN A 100 -7.24 -5.87 -8.94
C ASN A 100 -6.84 -6.78 -7.77
N GLY A 101 -7.67 -6.85 -6.73
CA GLY A 101 -7.36 -7.57 -5.49
C GLY A 101 -7.05 -9.05 -5.73
N GLU A 102 -7.78 -9.71 -6.64
CA GLU A 102 -7.57 -11.12 -6.97
C GLU A 102 -6.20 -11.38 -7.61
N LEU A 103 -5.83 -10.59 -8.62
CA LEU A 103 -4.51 -10.71 -9.27
C LEU A 103 -3.36 -10.38 -8.32
N HIS A 104 -3.54 -9.33 -7.51
CA HIS A 104 -2.55 -8.93 -6.52
C HIS A 104 -2.37 -10.02 -5.45
N ALA A 105 -3.45 -10.59 -4.94
CA ALA A 105 -3.39 -11.71 -4.00
C ALA A 105 -2.72 -12.95 -4.61
N GLU A 106 -2.94 -13.22 -5.90
CA GLU A 106 -2.25 -14.30 -6.63
C GLU A 106 -0.73 -14.07 -6.68
N VAL A 107 -0.28 -12.84 -6.94
CA VAL A 107 1.14 -12.48 -6.88
C VAL A 107 1.70 -12.75 -5.49
N MET A 108 1.03 -12.28 -4.41
CA MET A 108 1.48 -12.51 -3.04
C MET A 108 1.58 -14.00 -2.70
N LYS A 109 0.56 -14.77 -3.08
CA LYS A 109 0.52 -16.22 -2.89
C LYS A 109 1.66 -16.92 -3.63
N THR A 110 1.99 -16.47 -4.83
CA THR A 110 3.03 -17.10 -5.67
C THR A 110 4.43 -16.75 -5.19
N VAL A 111 4.67 -15.50 -4.77
CA VAL A 111 5.95 -15.09 -4.16
C VAL A 111 6.21 -15.87 -2.87
N ASN A 112 5.20 -16.08 -2.04
CA ASN A 112 5.23 -16.92 -0.84
C ASN A 112 6.49 -16.75 0.03
N MET A 113 6.88 -15.50 0.30
CA MET A 113 8.00 -15.16 1.16
C MET A 113 7.51 -14.44 2.41
N ASP A 114 7.97 -14.85 3.60
CA ASP A 114 7.56 -14.28 4.88
C ASP A 114 7.79 -12.76 5.00
N ASN A 115 8.76 -12.24 4.27
CA ASN A 115 9.08 -10.81 4.22
C ASN A 115 8.56 -10.11 2.96
N CYS A 116 7.59 -10.69 2.24
CA CYS A 116 6.84 -10.05 1.18
C CYS A 116 5.36 -10.05 1.53
N GLY A 117 4.66 -8.94 1.32
CA GLY A 117 3.25 -8.84 1.65
C GLY A 117 2.58 -7.65 0.99
N SER A 118 1.33 -7.43 1.33
CA SER A 118 0.53 -6.30 0.84
C SER A 118 0.49 -5.14 1.85
N LEU A 119 0.21 -3.97 1.31
CA LEU A 119 -0.24 -2.78 2.02
C LEU A 119 -1.58 -2.39 1.40
N PRO A 120 -2.71 -2.98 1.86
CA PRO A 120 -4.01 -2.61 1.35
C PRO A 120 -4.31 -1.13 1.63
N ASP A 121 -4.54 -0.36 0.55
CA ASP A 121 -5.07 0.99 0.61
C ASP A 121 -6.59 0.98 0.40
N PHE A 122 -7.33 1.80 1.14
CA PHE A 122 -8.78 1.78 1.14
C PHE A 122 -9.42 2.39 -0.13
N GLY A 123 -8.67 3.19 -0.90
CA GLY A 123 -9.22 3.97 -2.03
C GLY A 123 -8.63 3.67 -3.40
N ASN A 124 -7.45 3.07 -3.48
CA ASN A 124 -6.71 2.91 -4.74
C ASN A 124 -7.18 1.69 -5.56
N PHE A 125 -8.44 1.66 -6.00
CA PHE A 125 -9.02 0.52 -6.72
C PHE A 125 -9.34 0.79 -8.20
N CYS A 126 -8.77 1.85 -8.80
CA CYS A 126 -8.92 2.12 -10.22
C CYS A 126 -7.95 1.28 -11.06
N ILE A 127 -8.51 0.32 -11.84
CA ILE A 127 -7.74 -0.53 -12.76
C ILE A 127 -7.41 0.20 -14.06
N GLU A 128 -8.36 0.97 -14.59
CA GLU A 128 -8.21 1.64 -15.87
C GLU A 128 -8.70 3.08 -15.75
N ARG A 129 -7.86 4.04 -16.17
CA ARG A 129 -8.20 5.46 -16.22
C ARG A 129 -8.47 5.90 -17.64
N LYS A 130 -9.31 6.93 -17.77
CA LYS A 130 -9.51 7.63 -19.03
C LYS A 130 -8.18 8.28 -19.44
N PRO A 131 -7.79 8.21 -20.72
CA PRO A 131 -6.57 8.90 -21.20
C PRO A 131 -6.59 10.39 -20.81
N ASP A 132 -5.45 10.88 -20.35
CA ASP A 132 -5.23 12.27 -19.96
C ASP A 132 -6.21 12.80 -18.88
N SER A 133 -6.79 11.92 -18.07
CA SER A 133 -7.74 12.26 -17.01
C SER A 133 -7.49 11.40 -15.75
N TRP A 134 -7.94 11.91 -14.61
CA TRP A 134 -8.00 11.14 -13.37
C TRP A 134 -9.28 10.28 -13.24
N ASP A 135 -10.23 10.41 -14.19
CA ASP A 135 -11.47 9.67 -14.19
C ASP A 135 -11.21 8.16 -14.30
N CYS A 136 -11.78 7.40 -13.42
CA CYS A 136 -11.70 5.95 -13.45
C CYS A 136 -12.76 5.36 -14.39
N LEU A 137 -12.32 4.59 -15.39
CA LEU A 137 -13.19 3.86 -16.31
C LEU A 137 -13.57 2.49 -15.80
N LYS A 138 -12.67 1.85 -15.05
CA LYS A 138 -12.88 0.51 -14.52
C LYS A 138 -12.35 0.45 -13.09
N GLU A 139 -13.26 0.37 -12.15
CA GLU A 139 -12.94 0.24 -10.72
C GLU A 139 -13.14 -1.20 -10.25
N TYR A 140 -12.28 -1.66 -9.37
CA TYR A 140 -12.46 -2.89 -8.61
C TYR A 140 -13.25 -2.59 -7.33
N ASP A 141 -14.06 -3.53 -6.85
CA ASP A 141 -14.75 -3.35 -5.58
C ASP A 141 -13.72 -3.23 -4.43
N LYS A 142 -13.68 -2.08 -3.77
CA LYS A 142 -12.70 -1.75 -2.74
C LYS A 142 -12.78 -2.65 -1.50
N TYR A 143 -13.97 -3.02 -1.09
CA TYR A 143 -14.17 -3.87 0.09
C TYR A 143 -13.78 -5.32 -0.21
N LYS A 144 -14.14 -5.81 -1.39
CA LYS A 144 -13.68 -7.11 -1.90
C LYS A 144 -12.14 -7.12 -2.01
N GLY A 145 -11.56 -6.08 -2.62
CA GLY A 145 -10.12 -5.99 -2.82
C GLY A 145 -9.34 -5.96 -1.52
N VAL A 146 -9.74 -5.12 -0.56
CA VAL A 146 -9.10 -5.11 0.76
C VAL A 146 -9.23 -6.48 1.42
N LYS A 147 -10.41 -7.11 1.38
CA LYS A 147 -10.61 -8.45 1.96
C LYS A 147 -9.69 -9.51 1.34
N GLU A 148 -9.43 -9.45 0.04
CA GLU A 148 -8.52 -10.37 -0.67
C GLU A 148 -7.05 -10.13 -0.32
N LEU A 149 -6.67 -8.88 -0.03
CA LEU A 149 -5.30 -8.49 0.28
C LEU A 149 -4.94 -8.66 1.76
N MET A 150 -5.92 -8.57 2.66
CA MET A 150 -5.69 -8.65 4.11
C MET A 150 -4.94 -9.90 4.59
N PRO A 151 -5.11 -11.12 4.01
CA PRO A 151 -4.32 -12.28 4.41
C PRO A 151 -2.80 -12.12 4.25
N TYR A 152 -2.37 -11.18 3.41
CA TYR A 152 -0.96 -10.87 3.13
C TYR A 152 -0.51 -9.54 3.75
N ALA A 153 -1.41 -8.81 4.43
CA ALA A 153 -1.16 -7.46 4.89
C ALA A 153 -0.12 -7.41 6.02
N LYS A 154 0.84 -6.50 5.87
CA LYS A 154 1.84 -6.15 6.90
C LYS A 154 1.83 -4.65 7.25
N ALA A 155 1.06 -3.87 6.52
CA ALA A 155 0.65 -2.50 6.80
C ALA A 155 -0.72 -2.27 6.14
N VAL A 156 -1.40 -1.18 6.49
CA VAL A 156 -2.68 -0.76 5.92
C VAL A 156 -2.64 0.75 5.72
N SER A 157 -3.17 1.24 4.60
CA SER A 157 -3.34 2.67 4.32
C SER A 157 -4.83 3.05 4.33
N ALA A 158 -5.17 3.99 5.19
CA ALA A 158 -6.52 4.54 5.30
C ALA A 158 -6.65 5.80 4.42
N LYS A 159 -6.83 5.59 3.12
CA LYS A 159 -7.13 6.66 2.16
C LYS A 159 -8.42 7.37 2.52
N SER A 160 -8.39 8.69 2.47
CA SER A 160 -9.58 9.53 2.60
C SER A 160 -9.52 10.72 1.64
N ASN A 161 -10.67 11.25 1.29
CA ASN A 161 -10.76 12.40 0.38
C ASN A 161 -11.63 13.50 0.97
N ASN A 162 -12.95 13.36 0.93
CA ASN A 162 -13.90 14.37 1.35
C ASN A 162 -14.75 13.84 2.51
N PHE A 163 -15.11 14.72 3.42
CA PHE A 163 -15.89 14.37 4.62
C PHE A 163 -17.26 15.02 4.58
N ASP A 164 -18.26 14.30 5.05
CA ASP A 164 -19.60 14.85 5.31
C ASP A 164 -19.65 15.69 6.61
N ALA A 165 -20.83 16.25 6.92
CA ALA A 165 -21.02 17.07 8.09
C ALA A 165 -20.81 16.32 9.41
N ASP A 166 -20.93 15.00 9.39
CA ASP A 166 -20.74 14.13 10.56
C ASP A 166 -19.30 13.60 10.65
N GLY A 167 -18.43 13.95 9.68
CA GLY A 167 -17.02 13.58 9.63
C GLY A 167 -16.75 12.17 9.08
N TYR A 168 -17.69 11.59 8.32
CA TYR A 168 -17.45 10.36 7.57
C TYR A 168 -16.92 10.67 6.17
N ASP A 169 -16.05 9.81 5.65
CA ASP A 169 -15.61 9.92 4.25
C ASP A 169 -16.78 9.61 3.31
N THR A 170 -16.94 10.46 2.28
CA THR A 170 -18.08 10.38 1.36
C THR A 170 -17.97 9.26 0.32
N GLY A 171 -16.79 8.68 0.13
CA GLY A 171 -16.51 7.63 -0.87
C GLY A 171 -16.17 6.27 -0.27
N ILE A 172 -15.86 6.20 1.03
CA ILE A 172 -15.41 4.99 1.70
C ILE A 172 -16.14 4.82 3.04
N ASP A 173 -16.87 3.70 3.19
CA ASP A 173 -17.45 3.30 4.48
C ASP A 173 -16.34 2.73 5.38
N TYR A 174 -15.84 3.56 6.28
CA TYR A 174 -14.78 3.19 7.21
C TYR A 174 -15.20 2.15 8.24
N VAL A 175 -16.47 2.11 8.61
CA VAL A 175 -16.98 1.08 9.54
C VAL A 175 -16.93 -0.29 8.88
N GLN A 176 -17.39 -0.40 7.62
CA GLN A 176 -17.29 -1.63 6.85
C GLN A 176 -15.84 -2.01 6.60
N MET A 177 -14.98 -1.04 6.25
CA MET A 177 -13.58 -1.28 5.96
C MET A 177 -12.82 -1.80 7.19
N LEU A 178 -13.01 -1.17 8.34
CA LEU A 178 -12.37 -1.61 9.59
C LEU A 178 -12.91 -2.96 10.09
N LYS A 179 -14.16 -3.33 9.81
CA LYS A 179 -14.64 -4.69 10.05
C LYS A 179 -13.84 -5.72 9.27
N ILE A 180 -13.56 -5.48 7.98
CA ILE A 180 -12.73 -6.36 7.14
C ILE A 180 -11.32 -6.49 7.74
N VAL A 181 -10.70 -5.38 8.12
CA VAL A 181 -9.36 -5.36 8.72
C VAL A 181 -9.33 -6.15 10.03
N LYS A 182 -10.32 -5.93 10.90
CA LYS A 182 -10.47 -6.61 12.21
C LYS A 182 -10.72 -8.12 12.03
N GLU A 183 -11.63 -8.51 11.13
CA GLU A 183 -11.95 -9.91 10.85
C GLU A 183 -10.74 -10.68 10.30
N ALA A 184 -9.83 -10.02 9.60
CA ALA A 184 -8.56 -10.60 9.16
C ALA A 184 -7.53 -10.79 10.29
N GLY A 185 -7.82 -10.35 11.51
CA GLY A 185 -6.92 -10.45 12.67
C GLY A 185 -5.73 -9.49 12.62
N TYR A 186 -5.81 -8.42 11.83
CA TYR A 186 -4.72 -7.45 11.72
C TYR A 186 -4.60 -6.60 13.00
N THR A 187 -3.37 -6.49 13.51
CA THR A 187 -3.05 -5.75 14.76
C THR A 187 -1.93 -4.73 14.56
N GLY A 188 -1.53 -4.47 13.31
CA GLY A 188 -0.47 -3.52 12.97
C GLY A 188 -0.95 -2.07 12.93
N PHE A 189 -0.09 -1.20 12.40
CA PHE A 189 -0.41 0.21 12.18
C PHE A 189 -1.33 0.39 10.97
N ILE A 190 -2.29 1.31 11.07
CA ILE A 190 -3.06 1.83 9.95
C ILE A 190 -2.55 3.25 9.70
N GLY A 191 -1.93 3.47 8.54
CA GLY A 191 -1.43 4.77 8.12
C GLY A 191 -2.58 5.67 7.67
N VAL A 192 -2.54 6.93 8.05
CA VAL A 192 -3.45 7.96 7.53
C VAL A 192 -2.92 8.45 6.19
N GLU A 193 -3.78 8.49 5.17
CA GLU A 193 -3.47 9.04 3.87
C GLU A 193 -4.62 9.91 3.35
N PHE A 194 -4.47 11.22 3.45
CA PHE A 194 -5.47 12.19 2.97
C PHE A 194 -5.09 12.72 1.59
N GLU A 195 -6.01 12.62 0.63
CA GLU A 195 -5.85 13.13 -0.73
C GLU A 195 -6.98 14.09 -1.17
N GLY A 196 -7.77 14.56 -0.23
CA GLY A 196 -8.83 15.53 -0.49
C GLY A 196 -8.30 16.93 -0.79
N SER A 197 -9.13 17.77 -1.40
CA SER A 197 -8.80 19.16 -1.76
C SER A 197 -9.70 20.21 -1.14
N GLU A 198 -10.72 19.82 -0.39
CA GLU A 198 -11.71 20.76 0.19
C GLU A 198 -11.23 21.39 1.50
N ILE A 199 -10.28 20.75 2.17
CA ILE A 199 -9.68 21.23 3.43
C ILE A 199 -8.14 21.14 3.32
N SER A 200 -7.43 21.79 4.24
CA SER A 200 -5.97 21.69 4.27
C SER A 200 -5.48 20.26 4.56
N GLU A 201 -4.27 19.94 4.11
CA GLU A 201 -3.62 18.65 4.39
C GLU A 201 -3.59 18.31 5.89
N GLU A 202 -3.21 19.29 6.73
CA GLU A 202 -3.20 19.11 8.19
C GLU A 202 -4.59 18.80 8.75
N ALA A 203 -5.62 19.53 8.31
CA ALA A 203 -7.00 19.28 8.72
C ALA A 203 -7.49 17.92 8.23
N GLY A 204 -7.15 17.52 7.00
CA GLY A 204 -7.50 16.22 6.43
C GLY A 204 -6.85 15.05 7.16
N ILE A 205 -5.58 15.17 7.52
CA ILE A 205 -4.88 14.17 8.34
C ILE A 205 -5.57 13.99 9.71
N ILE A 206 -5.93 15.09 10.34
CA ILE A 206 -6.64 15.07 11.63
C ILE A 206 -8.03 14.45 11.47
N ALA A 207 -8.78 14.84 10.43
CA ALA A 207 -10.12 14.31 10.16
C ALA A 207 -10.08 12.80 9.87
N THR A 208 -9.12 12.33 9.10
CA THR A 208 -8.95 10.89 8.82
C THR A 208 -8.61 10.09 10.08
N ARG A 209 -7.74 10.62 10.94
CA ARG A 209 -7.45 10.01 12.24
C ARG A 209 -8.71 9.91 13.10
N ASP A 210 -9.46 11.00 13.19
CA ASP A 210 -10.67 11.06 14.02
C ASP A 210 -11.76 10.13 13.48
N LEU A 211 -11.89 10.02 12.16
CA LEU A 211 -12.76 9.06 11.49
C LEU A 211 -12.36 7.61 11.80
N LEU A 212 -11.07 7.28 11.74
CA LEU A 212 -10.58 5.95 12.13
C LEU A 212 -10.95 5.61 13.58
N LEU A 213 -10.73 6.55 14.50
CA LEU A 213 -11.06 6.36 15.93
C LEU A 213 -12.58 6.25 16.16
N LYS A 214 -13.38 6.98 15.40
CA LYS A 214 -14.85 6.93 15.45
C LYS A 214 -15.34 5.57 14.92
N ALA A 215 -14.95 5.17 13.74
CA ALA A 215 -15.35 3.91 13.14
C ALA A 215 -14.87 2.68 13.94
N ALA A 216 -13.69 2.76 14.57
CA ALA A 216 -13.20 1.70 15.45
C ALA A 216 -14.14 1.47 16.65
N LYS A 217 -14.70 2.52 17.26
CA LYS A 217 -15.66 2.39 18.36
C LYS A 217 -16.98 1.73 17.93
N GLU A 218 -17.36 1.90 16.68
CA GLU A 218 -18.60 1.29 16.15
C GLU A 218 -18.48 -0.21 15.89
N ILE A 219 -17.25 -0.75 15.87
CA ILE A 219 -16.98 -2.16 15.62
C ILE A 219 -16.43 -2.91 16.84
N GLU A 220 -16.33 -2.22 17.99
CA GLU A 220 -16.01 -2.87 19.28
C GLU A 220 -17.09 -3.86 19.70
#